data_11f566e0a895df6e5511c207e9359a61
#
_entry.id   11f566e0a895df6e5511c207e9359a61
#
_cell.length_a   1.000
_cell.length_b   1.000
_cell.length_c   1.000
_cell.angle_alpha   90.00
_cell.angle_beta   90.00
_cell.angle_gamma   90.00
#
_symmetry.space_group_name_H-M   'P 1'
#
loop_
_entity.id
_entity.type
_entity.pdbx_description
1 polymer ?
#
loop_
_entity_poly.entity_id
_entity_poly.type
_entity_poly.pdbx_seq_one_letter_code
_entity_poly.pdbx_strand_id
1 'polypeptide(L)'
;SVVIVKAGSGTGTGFYVTPEIILTAYHVVEKSSLVQLEFYNGRQNSGRIIAHDIRLDLALIKADEVGIPLDIFSGNIRLGSTVEAIGHPQGLSFTITRGIVSSLRKQASIYTKGSAKVEFVQSDTPVSPGNSGGPLFLGNKVIGVVDFGNVEKYSQNLNFSVSFNEVRNFL
;
A
#
# COMPACT_ATOMS: atom_id res chain seq x y z
N SER A 1 -8.96 0.27 -9.37
CA SER A 1 -8.83 1.74 -9.21
C SER A 1 -7.89 2.07 -8.07
N VAL A 2 -7.03 3.06 -8.28
CA VAL A 2 -6.14 3.64 -7.25
C VAL A 2 -6.70 5.00 -6.86
N VAL A 3 -6.62 5.36 -5.59
CA VAL A 3 -7.14 6.60 -5.01
C VAL A 3 -6.12 7.25 -4.07
N ILE A 4 -6.23 8.55 -3.89
CA ILE A 4 -5.55 9.28 -2.82
C ILE A 4 -6.41 9.16 -1.57
N VAL A 5 -5.80 8.83 -0.44
CA VAL A 5 -6.44 8.74 0.88
C VAL A 5 -5.97 9.89 1.74
N LYS A 6 -6.90 10.74 2.18
CA LYS A 6 -6.63 11.88 3.06
C LYS A 6 -7.34 11.65 4.40
N ALA A 7 -6.57 11.57 5.47
CA ALA A 7 -7.06 11.28 6.82
C ALA A 7 -6.42 12.25 7.82
N GLY A 8 -7.20 13.18 8.36
CA GLY A 8 -6.67 14.16 9.31
C GLY A 8 -5.49 14.93 8.74
N SER A 9 -4.29 14.74 9.32
CA SER A 9 -3.04 15.32 8.83
C SER A 9 -2.27 14.43 7.86
N GLY A 10 -2.71 13.17 7.65
CA GLY A 10 -2.04 12.18 6.81
C GLY A 10 -2.60 12.14 5.39
N THR A 11 -1.70 11.92 4.43
CA THR A 11 -2.07 11.64 3.04
C THR A 11 -1.27 10.45 2.55
N GLY A 12 -1.95 9.53 1.88
CA GLY A 12 -1.36 8.34 1.29
C GLY A 12 -2.14 7.90 0.07
N THR A 13 -1.94 6.66 -0.29
CA THR A 13 -2.57 6.02 -1.44
C THR A 13 -3.36 4.80 -0.97
N GLY A 14 -4.39 4.45 -1.70
CA GLY A 14 -5.15 3.21 -1.51
C GLY A 14 -5.63 2.68 -2.85
N PHE A 15 -6.12 1.46 -2.85
CA PHE A 15 -6.68 0.85 -4.05
C PHE A 15 -7.82 -0.12 -3.72
N TYR A 16 -8.75 -0.26 -4.65
CA TYR A 16 -9.89 -1.15 -4.49
C TYR A 16 -9.44 -2.62 -4.56
N VAL A 17 -9.86 -3.40 -3.58
CA VAL A 17 -9.69 -4.87 -3.53
C VAL A 17 -11.01 -5.60 -3.75
N THR A 18 -12.13 -4.93 -3.52
CA THR A 18 -13.47 -5.29 -3.98
C THR A 18 -14.14 -4.04 -4.56
N PRO A 19 -15.32 -4.13 -5.19
CA PRO A 19 -16.01 -2.93 -5.69
C PRO A 19 -16.28 -1.83 -4.65
N GLU A 20 -16.34 -2.19 -3.35
CA GLU A 20 -16.67 -1.24 -2.28
C GLU A 20 -15.56 -1.06 -1.24
N ILE A 21 -14.51 -1.90 -1.28
CA ILE A 21 -13.46 -1.93 -0.26
C ILE A 21 -12.13 -1.49 -0.84
N ILE A 22 -11.51 -0.53 -0.17
CA ILE A 22 -10.16 -0.03 -0.47
C ILE A 22 -9.20 -0.56 0.59
N LEU A 23 -8.03 -1.01 0.16
CA LEU A 23 -6.89 -1.34 0.99
C LEU A 23 -5.91 -0.17 0.99
N THR A 24 -5.37 0.16 2.15
CA THR A 24 -4.34 1.19 2.36
C THR A 24 -3.42 0.80 3.52
N ALA A 25 -2.37 1.58 3.78
CA ALA A 25 -1.54 1.44 4.97
C ALA A 25 -2.26 2.02 6.21
N TYR A 26 -2.15 1.31 7.34
CA TYR A 26 -2.83 1.74 8.58
C TYR A 26 -2.30 3.08 9.09
N HIS A 27 -0.97 3.33 9.04
CA HIS A 27 -0.40 4.60 9.51
C HIS A 27 -0.93 5.83 8.76
N VAL A 28 -1.45 5.67 7.53
CA VAL A 28 -2.09 6.75 6.76
C VAL A 28 -3.41 7.17 7.39
N VAL A 29 -4.16 6.21 7.95
CA VAL A 29 -5.52 6.42 8.47
C VAL A 29 -5.61 6.35 9.98
N GLU A 30 -4.48 6.16 10.66
CA GLU A 30 -4.41 6.05 12.11
C GLU A 30 -5.15 7.22 12.80
N LYS A 31 -5.94 6.91 13.83
CA LYS A 31 -6.76 7.87 14.59
C LYS A 31 -7.92 8.52 13.81
N SER A 32 -8.19 8.07 12.60
CA SER A 32 -9.34 8.54 11.81
C SER A 32 -10.40 7.44 11.74
N SER A 33 -11.67 7.82 11.75
CA SER A 33 -12.79 6.93 11.45
C SER A 33 -13.34 7.14 10.05
N LEU A 34 -13.20 8.38 9.54
CA LEU A 34 -13.62 8.80 8.21
C LEU A 34 -12.41 9.35 7.46
N VAL A 35 -12.38 9.11 6.15
CA VAL A 35 -11.35 9.59 5.24
C VAL A 35 -11.98 10.22 4.02
N GLN A 36 -11.25 11.15 3.40
CA GLN A 36 -11.58 11.68 2.09
C GLN A 36 -10.81 10.89 1.04
N LEU A 37 -11.49 10.51 -0.02
CA LEU A 37 -10.95 9.77 -1.16
C LEU A 37 -10.94 10.71 -2.37
N GLU A 38 -9.82 10.75 -3.09
CA GLU A 38 -9.71 11.53 -4.32
C GLU A 38 -9.33 10.59 -5.47
N PHE A 39 -10.10 10.65 -6.54
CA PHE A 39 -9.96 9.82 -7.73
C PHE A 39 -9.10 10.53 -8.78
N TYR A 40 -8.60 9.77 -9.76
CA TYR A 40 -7.76 10.29 -10.84
C TYR A 40 -8.39 11.45 -11.61
N ASN A 41 -9.70 11.45 -11.77
CA ASN A 41 -10.45 12.51 -12.46
C ASN A 41 -10.73 13.75 -11.58
N GLY A 42 -10.15 13.80 -10.35
CA GLY A 42 -10.35 14.90 -9.40
C GLY A 42 -11.64 14.81 -8.58
N ARG A 43 -12.50 13.81 -8.83
CA ARG A 43 -13.70 13.60 -8.00
C ARG A 43 -13.28 13.23 -6.59
N GLN A 44 -14.06 13.70 -5.62
CA GLN A 44 -13.85 13.42 -4.20
C GLN A 44 -15.05 12.67 -3.64
N ASN A 45 -14.77 11.75 -2.73
CA ASN A 45 -15.77 11.00 -2.01
C ASN A 45 -15.28 10.70 -0.59
N SER A 46 -16.09 10.01 0.19
CA SER A 46 -15.77 9.64 1.57
C SER A 46 -15.64 8.13 1.70
N GLY A 47 -14.96 7.71 2.77
CA GLY A 47 -14.89 6.32 3.17
C GLY A 47 -14.78 6.20 4.67
N ARG A 48 -15.13 5.03 5.20
CA ARG A 48 -15.07 4.69 6.63
C ARG A 48 -14.14 3.53 6.85
N ILE A 49 -13.23 3.65 7.83
CA ILE A 49 -12.34 2.55 8.23
C ILE A 49 -13.21 1.46 8.88
N ILE A 50 -13.11 0.22 8.38
CA ILE A 50 -13.90 -0.92 8.84
C ILE A 50 -13.06 -2.02 9.49
N ALA A 51 -11.77 -2.09 9.18
CA ALA A 51 -10.83 -3.05 9.77
C ALA A 51 -9.40 -2.55 9.65
N HIS A 52 -8.51 -3.03 10.51
CA HIS A 52 -7.08 -2.80 10.41
C HIS A 52 -6.28 -3.90 11.12
N ASP A 53 -5.03 -4.05 10.73
CA ASP A 53 -4.01 -4.85 11.42
C ASP A 53 -2.76 -4.01 11.59
N ILE A 54 -2.46 -3.60 12.83
CA ILE A 54 -1.31 -2.76 13.16
C ILE A 54 0.00 -3.49 12.86
N ARG A 55 0.04 -4.82 13.06
CA ARG A 55 1.24 -5.62 12.81
C ARG A 55 1.64 -5.62 11.34
N LEU A 56 0.66 -5.66 10.45
CA LEU A 56 0.83 -5.62 9.00
C LEU A 56 0.89 -4.20 8.45
N ASP A 57 0.52 -3.20 9.26
CA ASP A 57 0.28 -1.83 8.81
C ASP A 57 -0.74 -1.75 7.65
N LEU A 58 -1.82 -2.52 7.73
CA LEU A 58 -2.89 -2.54 6.74
C LEU A 58 -4.21 -2.06 7.32
N ALA A 59 -5.01 -1.39 6.50
CA ALA A 59 -6.37 -0.98 6.84
C ALA A 59 -7.32 -1.14 5.66
N LEU A 60 -8.58 -1.45 5.96
CA LEU A 60 -9.68 -1.51 5.00
C LEU A 60 -10.62 -0.32 5.19
N ILE A 61 -10.96 0.30 4.08
CA ILE A 61 -11.89 1.41 3.99
C ILE A 61 -13.09 0.96 3.17
N LYS A 62 -14.30 1.08 3.73
CA LYS A 62 -15.52 0.99 2.95
C LYS A 62 -15.75 2.34 2.29
N ALA A 63 -15.69 2.38 0.97
CA ALA A 63 -15.91 3.57 0.16
C ALA A 63 -17.41 3.78 -0.09
N ASP A 64 -17.82 5.04 -0.17
CA ASP A 64 -19.20 5.41 -0.55
C ASP A 64 -19.41 5.29 -2.06
N GLU A 65 -18.33 5.20 -2.83
CA GLU A 65 -18.38 5.03 -4.29
C GLU A 65 -17.75 3.71 -4.73
N VAL A 66 -18.37 3.05 -5.69
CA VAL A 66 -17.90 1.79 -6.26
C VAL A 66 -16.71 2.04 -7.20
N GLY A 67 -15.66 1.22 -7.04
CA GLY A 67 -14.46 1.25 -7.89
C GLY A 67 -14.17 -0.09 -8.55
N ILE A 68 -13.18 -0.10 -9.42
CA ILE A 68 -12.72 -1.32 -10.10
C ILE A 68 -11.64 -1.96 -9.21
N PRO A 69 -11.86 -3.19 -8.69
CA PRO A 69 -10.88 -3.90 -7.89
C PRO A 69 -9.60 -4.19 -8.69
N LEU A 70 -8.48 -4.24 -7.97
CA LEU A 70 -7.22 -4.74 -8.49
C LEU A 70 -7.04 -6.20 -8.06
N ASP A 71 -6.52 -7.02 -8.96
CA ASP A 71 -6.22 -8.42 -8.67
C ASP A 71 -4.97 -8.54 -7.81
N ILE A 72 -5.08 -9.26 -6.71
CA ILE A 72 -3.94 -9.62 -5.87
C ILE A 72 -3.23 -10.85 -6.49
N PHE A 73 -1.92 -10.76 -6.60
CA PHE A 73 -1.08 -11.83 -7.16
C PHE A 73 -1.22 -13.13 -6.35
N SER A 74 -1.06 -14.25 -7.03
CA SER A 74 -0.89 -15.57 -6.41
C SER A 74 0.16 -16.34 -7.19
N GLY A 75 1.11 -16.94 -6.49
CA GLY A 75 2.18 -17.71 -7.10
C GLY A 75 3.55 -17.34 -6.57
N ASN A 76 4.59 -17.67 -7.32
CA ASN A 76 5.97 -17.40 -6.97
C ASN A 76 6.48 -16.17 -7.71
N ILE A 77 7.10 -15.26 -6.98
CA ILE A 77 7.78 -14.10 -7.56
C ILE A 77 9.21 -14.47 -7.90
N ARG A 78 9.63 -14.12 -9.10
CA ARG A 78 11.02 -14.25 -9.53
C ARG A 78 11.80 -12.98 -9.16
N LEU A 79 12.93 -13.12 -8.45
CA LEU A 79 13.85 -12.00 -8.18
C LEU A 79 14.34 -11.38 -9.50
N GLY A 80 14.45 -10.07 -9.52
CA GLY A 80 14.79 -9.31 -10.72
C GLY A 80 13.60 -8.99 -11.63
N SER A 81 12.38 -9.46 -11.30
CA SER A 81 11.17 -9.10 -12.05
C SER A 81 10.92 -7.60 -11.96
N THR A 82 10.53 -6.99 -13.08
CA THR A 82 10.15 -5.57 -13.13
C THR A 82 8.86 -5.33 -12.38
N VAL A 83 8.85 -4.31 -11.55
CA VAL A 83 7.69 -3.88 -10.76
C VAL A 83 7.44 -2.38 -10.90
N GLU A 84 6.20 -1.99 -10.69
CA GLU A 84 5.77 -0.58 -10.76
C GLU A 84 4.95 -0.24 -9.51
N ALA A 85 5.25 0.93 -8.92
CA ALA A 85 4.43 1.49 -7.86
C ALA A 85 3.61 2.66 -8.39
N ILE A 86 2.36 2.73 -7.99
CA ILE A 86 1.47 3.86 -8.26
C ILE A 86 1.10 4.51 -6.94
N GLY A 87 1.24 5.82 -6.88
CA GLY A 87 0.92 6.55 -5.66
C GLY A 87 0.84 8.05 -5.85
N HIS A 88 0.93 8.76 -4.72
CA HIS A 88 0.79 10.21 -4.62
C HIS A 88 2.02 10.81 -3.91
N PRO A 89 3.24 10.67 -4.49
CA PRO A 89 4.46 11.12 -3.85
C PRO A 89 4.48 12.65 -3.73
N GLN A 90 4.71 13.16 -2.52
CA GLN A 90 4.94 14.60 -2.26
C GLN A 90 3.88 15.54 -2.87
N GLY A 91 2.63 15.09 -2.95
CA GLY A 91 1.56 15.87 -3.56
C GLY A 91 1.48 15.80 -5.10
N LEU A 92 2.36 15.03 -5.74
CA LEU A 92 2.27 14.74 -7.17
C LEU A 92 1.31 13.58 -7.40
N SER A 93 0.09 13.90 -7.77
CA SER A 93 -1.00 12.92 -7.91
C SER A 93 -0.70 11.86 -8.95
N PHE A 94 -0.98 10.59 -8.60
CA PHE A 94 -0.97 9.45 -9.52
C PHE A 94 0.33 9.29 -10.31
N THR A 95 1.45 9.30 -9.59
CA THR A 95 2.79 9.09 -10.17
C THR A 95 3.11 7.60 -10.22
N ILE A 96 3.72 7.16 -11.33
CA ILE A 96 4.22 5.80 -11.52
C ILE A 96 5.74 5.79 -11.41
N THR A 97 6.28 4.86 -10.63
CA THR A 97 7.72 4.58 -10.55
C THR A 97 7.98 3.12 -10.86
N ARG A 98 9.18 2.80 -11.33
CA ARG A 98 9.56 1.44 -11.76
C ARG A 98 10.87 1.01 -11.13
N GLY A 99 10.97 -0.28 -10.82
CA GLY A 99 12.15 -0.94 -10.31
C GLY A 99 12.07 -2.45 -10.51
N ILE A 100 12.79 -3.20 -9.67
CA ILE A 100 12.77 -4.66 -9.68
C ILE A 100 12.49 -5.22 -8.28
N VAL A 101 12.04 -6.46 -8.22
CA VAL A 101 12.01 -7.23 -6.97
C VAL A 101 13.44 -7.58 -6.60
N SER A 102 13.91 -7.06 -5.47
CA SER A 102 15.25 -7.32 -4.95
C SER A 102 15.30 -8.55 -4.05
N SER A 103 14.26 -8.78 -3.25
CA SER A 103 14.15 -9.93 -2.34
C SER A 103 12.72 -10.10 -1.81
N LEU A 104 12.44 -11.29 -1.27
CA LEU A 104 11.33 -11.52 -0.34
C LEU A 104 11.93 -11.72 1.05
N ARG A 105 11.45 -10.98 2.06
CA ARG A 105 12.00 -11.01 3.40
C ARG A 105 10.93 -11.20 4.45
N LYS A 106 11.21 -12.03 5.45
CA LYS A 106 10.42 -12.14 6.67
C LYS A 106 11.17 -11.47 7.82
N GLN A 107 10.61 -10.41 8.36
CA GLN A 107 11.19 -9.67 9.48
C GLN A 107 10.12 -9.28 10.50
N ALA A 108 10.55 -8.96 11.73
CA ALA A 108 9.60 -8.49 12.74
C ALA A 108 8.91 -7.20 12.29
N SER A 109 7.64 -7.08 12.66
CA SER A 109 6.92 -5.82 12.46
C SER A 109 7.60 -4.70 13.26
N ILE A 110 7.73 -3.53 12.63
CA ILE A 110 8.22 -2.34 13.33
C ILE A 110 7.13 -1.64 14.13
N TYR A 111 5.87 -1.94 13.81
CA TYR A 111 4.71 -1.30 14.43
C TYR A 111 4.26 -1.96 15.72
N THR A 112 4.73 -3.18 15.99
CA THR A 112 4.37 -3.93 17.20
C THR A 112 5.58 -4.52 17.89
N LYS A 113 5.57 -4.55 19.23
CA LYS A 113 6.56 -5.28 20.02
C LYS A 113 6.20 -6.77 20.00
N GLY A 114 6.96 -7.57 19.27
CA GLY A 114 6.74 -9.01 19.21
C GLY A 114 7.68 -9.71 18.24
N SER A 115 7.71 -11.04 18.31
CA SER A 115 8.54 -11.88 17.45
C SER A 115 7.82 -12.35 16.18
N ALA A 116 6.56 -12.03 16.01
CA ALA A 116 5.79 -12.39 14.81
C ALA A 116 6.38 -11.70 13.57
N LYS A 117 6.75 -12.50 12.59
CA LYS A 117 7.36 -12.03 11.35
C LYS A 117 6.28 -11.68 10.34
N VAL A 118 6.53 -10.62 9.59
CA VAL A 118 5.75 -10.18 8.43
C VAL A 118 6.60 -10.40 7.19
N GLU A 119 5.97 -10.87 6.12
CA GLU A 119 6.64 -11.01 4.83
C GLU A 119 6.54 -9.70 4.05
N PHE A 120 7.68 -9.24 3.53
CA PHE A 120 7.80 -8.06 2.71
C PHE A 120 8.39 -8.38 1.33
N VAL A 121 7.90 -7.67 0.32
CA VAL A 121 8.59 -7.54 -0.96
C VAL A 121 9.57 -6.38 -0.86
N GLN A 122 10.86 -6.67 -0.98
CA GLN A 122 11.89 -5.64 -1.09
C GLN A 122 12.09 -5.29 -2.57
N SER A 123 12.10 -4.00 -2.88
CA SER A 123 12.36 -3.49 -4.22
C SER A 123 13.24 -2.24 -4.19
N ASP A 124 13.85 -1.90 -5.31
CA ASP A 124 14.55 -0.64 -5.53
C ASP A 124 13.66 0.42 -6.19
N THR A 125 12.36 0.11 -6.32
CA THR A 125 11.37 1.04 -6.89
C THR A 125 11.34 2.33 -6.09
N PRO A 126 11.57 3.50 -6.71
CA PRO A 126 11.52 4.77 -6.00
C PRO A 126 10.14 4.99 -5.35
N VAL A 127 10.14 5.21 -4.03
CA VAL A 127 8.95 5.56 -3.26
C VAL A 127 9.26 6.77 -2.37
N SER A 128 8.23 7.55 -2.09
CA SER A 128 8.31 8.77 -1.28
C SER A 128 7.08 8.89 -0.39
N PRO A 129 7.08 9.77 0.63
CA PRO A 129 5.88 10.05 1.38
C PRO A 129 4.68 10.37 0.48
N GLY A 130 3.55 9.71 0.73
CA GLY A 130 2.36 9.74 -0.13
C GLY A 130 2.16 8.47 -0.97
N ASN A 131 3.21 7.66 -1.19
CA ASN A 131 3.08 6.34 -1.82
C ASN A 131 2.58 5.26 -0.85
N SER A 132 2.69 5.49 0.46
CA SER A 132 2.22 4.54 1.49
C SER A 132 0.78 4.11 1.26
N GLY A 133 0.53 2.82 1.33
CA GLY A 133 -0.76 2.20 1.07
C GLY A 133 -1.07 1.95 -0.40
N GLY A 134 -0.22 2.43 -1.31
CA GLY A 134 -0.37 2.21 -2.75
C GLY A 134 0.04 0.81 -3.19
N PRO A 135 -0.42 0.38 -4.38
CA PRO A 135 -0.09 -0.92 -4.92
C PRO A 135 1.31 -0.95 -5.54
N LEU A 136 2.03 -2.05 -5.28
CA LEU A 136 3.19 -2.47 -6.04
C LEU A 136 2.76 -3.55 -7.02
N PHE A 137 2.93 -3.31 -8.31
CA PHE A 137 2.49 -4.20 -9.38
C PHE A 137 3.60 -5.07 -9.94
N LEU A 138 3.27 -6.32 -10.22
CA LEU A 138 3.96 -7.20 -11.16
C LEU A 138 3.02 -7.43 -12.36
N GLY A 139 3.33 -6.80 -13.49
CA GLY A 139 2.38 -6.74 -14.60
C GLY A 139 1.10 -6.00 -14.20
N ASN A 140 -0.05 -6.67 -14.28
CA ASN A 140 -1.36 -6.12 -13.91
C ASN A 140 -1.87 -6.59 -12.53
N LYS A 141 -1.02 -7.28 -11.75
CA LYS A 141 -1.41 -7.83 -10.44
C LYS A 141 -0.61 -7.20 -9.32
N VAL A 142 -1.27 -6.98 -8.18
CA VAL A 142 -0.65 -6.40 -6.99
C VAL A 142 0.14 -7.48 -6.26
N ILE A 143 1.43 -7.24 -6.05
CA ILE A 143 2.33 -8.10 -5.27
C ILE A 143 2.66 -7.54 -3.89
N GLY A 144 2.27 -6.32 -3.60
CA GLY A 144 2.50 -5.74 -2.28
C GLY A 144 1.80 -4.40 -2.12
N VAL A 145 1.71 -3.98 -0.85
CA VAL A 145 1.24 -2.66 -0.42
C VAL A 145 2.44 -1.87 0.06
N VAL A 146 2.70 -0.73 -0.55
CA VAL A 146 3.87 0.11 -0.22
C VAL A 146 3.79 0.55 1.24
N ASP A 147 4.83 0.22 1.99
CA ASP A 147 5.02 0.63 3.37
C ASP A 147 6.25 1.54 3.44
N PHE A 148 6.03 2.85 3.54
CA PHE A 148 7.11 3.83 3.61
C PHE A 148 7.69 3.99 5.03
N GLY A 149 7.03 3.49 6.06
CA GLY A 149 7.39 3.72 7.47
C GLY A 149 8.72 3.10 7.93
N ASN A 150 9.41 2.35 7.07
CA ASN A 150 10.45 1.43 7.53
C ASN A 150 11.85 1.68 7.01
N VAL A 151 12.11 2.81 6.38
CA VAL A 151 13.43 3.07 5.79
C VAL A 151 14.27 3.89 6.75
N GLU A 152 15.34 3.31 7.27
CA GLU A 152 16.38 4.07 7.96
C GLU A 152 16.88 5.20 7.05
N LYS A 153 17.16 6.35 7.66
CA LYS A 153 17.47 7.64 7.04
C LYS A 153 18.60 7.63 5.99
N TYR A 154 19.25 6.49 5.76
CA TYR A 154 20.43 6.34 4.90
C TYR A 154 20.35 5.21 3.86
N SER A 155 19.26 4.47 3.79
CA SER A 155 19.14 3.37 2.82
C SER A 155 18.42 3.82 1.55
N GLN A 156 19.17 4.24 0.57
CA GLN A 156 18.64 4.45 -0.79
C GLN A 156 18.40 3.09 -1.46
N ASN A 157 17.33 2.98 -2.25
CA ASN A 157 16.98 1.79 -3.05
C ASN A 157 16.60 0.54 -2.22
N LEU A 158 16.27 0.71 -0.94
CA LEU A 158 15.74 -0.34 -0.08
C LEU A 158 14.31 0.04 0.34
N ASN A 159 13.34 -0.38 -0.44
CA ASN A 159 11.94 -0.10 -0.18
C ASN A 159 11.20 -1.40 0.08
N PHE A 160 10.28 -1.36 1.03
CA PHE A 160 9.53 -2.52 1.48
C PHE A 160 8.04 -2.33 1.21
N SER A 161 7.41 -3.39 0.76
CA SER A 161 5.96 -3.46 0.61
C SER A 161 5.46 -4.71 1.33
N VAL A 162 4.35 -4.61 2.05
CA VAL A 162 3.71 -5.77 2.68
C VAL A 162 3.34 -6.75 1.58
N SER A 163 3.81 -8.00 1.69
CA SER A 163 3.69 -9.02 0.65
C SER A 163 2.23 -9.37 0.34
N PHE A 164 1.96 -9.73 -0.90
CA PHE A 164 0.67 -10.24 -1.37
C PHE A 164 0.16 -11.44 -0.54
N ASN A 165 1.04 -12.26 0.02
CA ASN A 165 0.66 -13.36 0.90
C ASN A 165 0.02 -12.86 2.19
N GLU A 166 0.60 -11.84 2.80
CA GLU A 166 0.04 -11.19 4.00
C GLU A 166 -1.26 -10.47 3.67
N VAL A 167 -1.32 -9.78 2.53
CA VAL A 167 -2.53 -9.10 2.06
C VAL A 167 -3.68 -10.10 1.87
N ARG A 168 -3.44 -11.22 1.21
CA ARG A 168 -4.46 -12.26 1.01
C ARG A 168 -4.96 -12.89 2.29
N ASN A 169 -4.10 -13.02 3.30
CA ASN A 169 -4.49 -13.53 4.61
C ASN A 169 -5.29 -12.49 5.43
N PHE A 170 -5.07 -11.21 5.17
CA PHE A 170 -5.77 -10.12 5.83
C PHE A 170 -7.18 -9.90 5.25
N LEU A 171 -7.36 -10.07 3.93
CA LEU A 171 -8.64 -9.93 3.23
C LEU A 171 -9.58 -11.10 3.49
#